data_d6ce01d2f9f453e673cb821255d35aa6
#
_entry.id   d6ce01d2f9f453e673cb821255d35aa6
#
_cell.length_a   1.000
_cell.length_b   1.000
_cell.length_c   1.000
_cell.angle_alpha   90.00
_cell.angle_beta   90.00
_cell.angle_gamma   90.00
#
_symmetry.space_group_name_H-M   'P 1'
#
loop_
_entity.id
_entity.type
_entity.pdbx_description
1 polymer ?
#
loop_
_entity_poly.entity_id
_entity_poly.type
_entity_poly.pdbx_seq_one_letter_code
_entity_poly.pdbx_strand_id
1 'polypeptide(L)'
;MSWLDKLERRFGRFAIHNLMYYIIILYVVGLVIQLFAPSFYYQYLSLDVGAILHGQIWRVVTFIIQPPQSSYIFMVFALYLYYMLGRELERTWGAFRFNLYFFAGMLFHVIAAFAAYFITGVSFPLGTWYLNMSLFLAFAAIYPDMQFYLFFMIPVKAKWLGWLDGLYFLYTIVQAFLPAYGGGIFGVIYQSNAIAAAVSILNFVIFFLGSRNMHRFSPKQQRRKRQFQQRMRPEHHYANGARHRCAVCGRTELDDPALEFRYCSKCNGNYEYCQDHLFTHIHVQ
;
A
#
# COMPACT_ATOMS: atom_id res chain seq x y z
N MET A 1 -18.37 4.34 -2.99
CA MET A 1 -17.56 4.14 -4.20
C MET A 1 -16.40 5.11 -4.13
N SER A 2 -15.18 4.59 -4.25
CA SER A 2 -13.98 5.44 -4.29
C SER A 2 -13.88 6.13 -5.66
N TRP A 3 -13.10 7.22 -5.73
CA TRP A 3 -12.80 7.90 -7.00
C TRP A 3 -12.07 6.94 -7.98
N LEU A 4 -11.25 6.01 -7.45
CA LEU A 4 -10.58 4.95 -8.21
C LEU A 4 -11.58 4.02 -8.89
N ASP A 5 -12.67 3.64 -8.21
CA ASP A 5 -13.70 2.76 -8.79
C ASP A 5 -14.40 3.42 -10.00
N LYS A 6 -14.57 4.75 -9.96
CA LYS A 6 -15.16 5.51 -11.07
C LYS A 6 -14.22 5.55 -12.28
N LEU A 7 -12.93 5.76 -12.06
CA LEU A 7 -11.91 5.75 -13.12
C LEU A 7 -11.76 4.35 -13.72
N GLU A 8 -11.72 3.33 -12.89
CA GLU A 8 -11.62 1.93 -13.32
C GLU A 8 -12.77 1.51 -14.25
N ARG A 9 -14.01 1.92 -13.93
CA ARG A 9 -15.16 1.64 -14.80
C ARG A 9 -15.06 2.32 -16.17
N ARG A 10 -14.49 3.53 -16.22
CA ARG A 10 -14.40 4.30 -17.46
C ARG A 10 -13.22 3.89 -18.33
N PHE A 11 -12.08 3.61 -17.71
CA PHE A 11 -10.79 3.42 -18.38
C PHE A 11 -10.18 2.03 -18.18
N GLY A 12 -10.80 1.14 -17.40
CA GLY A 12 -10.26 -0.18 -17.08
C GLY A 12 -9.94 -1.05 -18.30
N ARG A 13 -10.65 -0.85 -19.43
CA ARG A 13 -10.40 -1.53 -20.71
C ARG A 13 -9.02 -1.25 -21.32
N PHE A 14 -8.39 -0.14 -20.92
CA PHE A 14 -7.05 0.25 -21.41
C PHE A 14 -5.93 -0.25 -20.48
N ALA A 15 -6.25 -1.00 -19.46
CA ALA A 15 -5.25 -1.53 -18.54
C ALA A 15 -4.32 -2.51 -19.25
N ILE A 16 -3.03 -2.27 -19.11
CA ILE A 16 -1.98 -3.18 -19.58
C ILE A 16 -1.82 -4.27 -18.52
N HIS A 17 -2.10 -5.50 -18.89
CA HIS A 17 -1.91 -6.66 -18.02
C HIS A 17 -0.43 -7.03 -17.97
N ASN A 18 0.04 -7.42 -16.78
CA ASN A 18 1.44 -7.73 -16.52
C ASN A 18 2.37 -6.54 -16.86
N LEU A 19 1.97 -5.31 -16.52
CA LEU A 19 2.74 -4.10 -16.81
C LEU A 19 4.21 -4.24 -16.38
N MET A 20 4.44 -4.84 -15.20
CA MET A 20 5.80 -4.97 -14.67
C MET A 20 6.71 -5.84 -15.56
N TYR A 21 6.15 -6.80 -16.30
CA TYR A 21 6.92 -7.58 -17.28
C TYR A 21 7.54 -6.67 -18.35
N TYR A 22 6.77 -5.74 -18.90
CA TYR A 22 7.25 -4.79 -19.91
C TYR A 22 8.28 -3.81 -19.32
N ILE A 23 8.07 -3.36 -18.08
CA ILE A 23 9.03 -2.49 -17.39
C ILE A 23 10.36 -3.20 -17.15
N ILE A 24 10.34 -4.47 -16.77
CA ILE A 24 11.55 -5.27 -16.61
C ILE A 24 12.30 -5.42 -17.93
N ILE A 25 11.60 -5.62 -19.05
CA ILE A 25 12.24 -5.63 -20.38
C ILE A 25 12.94 -4.30 -20.64
N LEU A 26 12.30 -3.17 -20.34
CA LEU A 26 12.92 -1.84 -20.50
C LEU A 26 14.16 -1.68 -19.61
N TYR A 27 14.12 -2.19 -18.36
CA TYR A 27 15.31 -2.18 -17.49
C TYR A 27 16.44 -3.06 -18.02
N VAL A 28 16.13 -4.21 -18.64
CA VAL A 28 17.15 -5.05 -19.29
C VAL A 28 17.76 -4.32 -20.48
N VAL A 29 16.95 -3.65 -21.31
CA VAL A 29 17.45 -2.81 -22.41
C VAL A 29 18.34 -1.69 -21.86
N GLY A 30 17.93 -1.02 -20.78
CA GLY A 30 18.73 0.00 -20.11
C GLY A 30 20.06 -0.54 -19.58
N LEU A 31 20.05 -1.75 -19.02
CA LEU A 31 21.26 -2.43 -18.58
C LEU A 31 22.23 -2.67 -19.73
N VAL A 32 21.72 -3.15 -20.88
CA VAL A 32 22.54 -3.35 -22.09
C VAL A 32 23.13 -2.02 -22.58
N ILE A 33 22.32 -0.95 -22.62
CA ILE A 33 22.82 0.38 -22.99
C ILE A 33 23.89 0.85 -22.01
N GLN A 34 23.70 0.65 -20.71
CA GLN A 34 24.66 1.07 -19.68
C GLN A 34 25.99 0.28 -19.75
N LEU A 35 25.93 -0.98 -20.18
CA LEU A 35 27.14 -1.82 -20.38
C LEU A 35 27.96 -1.39 -21.58
N PHE A 36 27.32 -1.11 -22.73
CA PHE A 36 28.00 -0.86 -23.98
C PHE A 36 28.19 0.63 -24.30
N ALA A 37 27.29 1.49 -23.83
CA ALA A 37 27.30 2.92 -24.12
C ALA A 37 26.78 3.75 -22.93
N PRO A 38 27.47 3.79 -21.77
CA PRO A 38 26.98 4.44 -20.56
C PRO A 38 26.69 5.92 -20.74
N SER A 39 27.50 6.63 -21.55
CA SER A 39 27.30 8.06 -21.86
C SER A 39 26.00 8.31 -22.65
N PHE A 40 25.61 7.37 -23.51
CA PHE A 40 24.41 7.49 -24.34
C PHE A 40 23.13 7.65 -23.49
N TYR A 41 23.03 6.89 -22.39
CA TYR A 41 21.89 7.02 -21.50
C TYR A 41 21.76 8.46 -20.95
N TYR A 42 22.83 9.00 -20.38
CA TYR A 42 22.81 10.33 -19.78
C TYR A 42 22.61 11.44 -20.80
N GLN A 43 23.19 11.29 -22.00
CA GLN A 43 23.10 12.28 -23.06
C GLN A 43 21.73 12.35 -23.74
N TYR A 44 20.99 11.21 -23.83
CA TYR A 44 19.78 11.15 -24.68
C TYR A 44 18.53 10.63 -23.97
N LEU A 45 18.64 9.86 -22.91
CA LEU A 45 17.51 9.13 -22.33
C LEU A 45 17.15 9.57 -20.90
N SER A 46 18.09 10.13 -20.14
CA SER A 46 17.86 10.54 -18.75
C SER A 46 16.86 11.71 -18.66
N LEU A 47 16.15 11.81 -17.54
CA LEU A 47 15.20 12.88 -17.26
C LEU A 47 15.95 14.18 -16.95
N ASP A 48 16.29 14.92 -17.99
CA ASP A 48 16.99 16.19 -17.95
C ASP A 48 16.08 17.32 -18.44
N VAL A 49 15.66 18.20 -17.54
CA VAL A 49 14.70 19.28 -17.85
C VAL A 49 15.30 20.30 -18.78
N GLY A 50 16.60 20.61 -18.66
CA GLY A 50 17.28 21.53 -19.59
C GLY A 50 17.18 21.02 -21.02
N ALA A 51 17.50 19.75 -21.27
CA ALA A 51 17.41 19.14 -22.58
C ALA A 51 15.94 19.03 -23.09
N ILE A 52 14.98 18.78 -22.20
CA ILE A 52 13.54 18.76 -22.55
C ILE A 52 13.08 20.12 -23.06
N LEU A 53 13.46 21.20 -22.38
CA LEU A 53 13.12 22.57 -22.80
C LEU A 53 13.78 22.96 -24.14
N HIS A 54 14.87 22.31 -24.52
CA HIS A 54 15.50 22.46 -25.84
C HIS A 54 14.95 21.49 -26.91
N GLY A 55 13.79 20.87 -26.66
CA GLY A 55 13.06 20.05 -27.64
C GLY A 55 13.22 18.54 -27.50
N GLN A 56 13.98 18.02 -26.54
CA GLN A 56 14.16 16.56 -26.35
C GLN A 56 13.03 15.99 -25.48
N ILE A 57 11.78 16.13 -25.91
CA ILE A 57 10.57 15.77 -25.15
C ILE A 57 10.44 14.26 -24.86
N TRP A 58 11.08 13.39 -25.66
CA TRP A 58 11.04 11.94 -25.43
C TRP A 58 11.63 11.52 -24.08
N ARG A 59 12.51 12.34 -23.47
CA ARG A 59 13.11 12.09 -22.16
C ARG A 59 12.07 11.96 -21.04
N VAL A 60 10.89 12.55 -21.21
CA VAL A 60 9.74 12.42 -20.28
C VAL A 60 9.29 10.96 -20.14
N VAL A 61 9.53 10.13 -21.14
CA VAL A 61 9.17 8.71 -21.12
C VAL A 61 10.41 7.81 -21.03
N THR A 62 11.48 8.14 -21.73
CA THR A 62 12.65 7.26 -21.84
C THR A 62 13.45 7.12 -20.56
N PHE A 63 13.31 8.03 -19.59
CA PHE A 63 14.01 7.92 -18.32
C PHE A 63 13.70 6.61 -17.56
N ILE A 64 12.53 6.00 -17.84
CA ILE A 64 12.11 4.73 -17.23
C ILE A 64 13.04 3.55 -17.61
N ILE A 65 13.80 3.68 -18.68
CA ILE A 65 14.73 2.65 -19.14
C ILE A 65 15.90 2.49 -18.14
N GLN A 66 16.15 3.47 -17.28
CA GLN A 66 17.21 3.38 -16.28
C GLN A 66 16.93 2.25 -15.28
N PRO A 67 17.82 1.26 -15.21
CA PRO A 67 17.67 0.20 -14.22
C PRO A 67 17.86 0.73 -12.79
N PRO A 68 17.22 0.12 -11.79
CA PRO A 68 17.17 0.63 -10.42
C PRO A 68 18.48 0.51 -9.62
N GLN A 69 19.45 -0.21 -10.14
CA GLN A 69 20.73 -0.49 -9.46
C GLN A 69 21.91 -0.26 -10.41
N SER A 70 23.04 0.13 -9.86
CA SER A 70 24.29 0.32 -10.61
C SER A 70 25.22 -0.90 -10.57
N SER A 71 25.08 -1.79 -9.59
CA SER A 71 25.88 -3.02 -9.50
C SER A 71 25.26 -4.15 -10.30
N TYR A 72 26.01 -4.70 -11.24
CA TYR A 72 25.52 -5.74 -12.16
C TYR A 72 25.07 -7.03 -11.46
N ILE A 73 25.76 -7.44 -10.41
CA ILE A 73 25.40 -8.66 -9.67
C ILE A 73 24.06 -8.48 -8.96
N PHE A 74 23.88 -7.35 -8.28
CA PHE A 74 22.62 -7.05 -7.58
C PHE A 74 21.49 -6.67 -8.54
N MET A 75 21.78 -6.32 -9.78
CA MET A 75 20.79 -5.97 -10.80
C MET A 75 19.81 -7.12 -11.07
N VAL A 76 20.35 -8.34 -11.25
CA VAL A 76 19.50 -9.52 -11.53
C VAL A 76 18.52 -9.75 -10.37
N PHE A 77 19.00 -9.62 -9.12
CA PHE A 77 18.13 -9.70 -7.95
C PHE A 77 17.09 -8.58 -7.88
N ALA A 78 17.51 -7.36 -8.19
CA ALA A 78 16.60 -6.22 -8.20
C ALA A 78 15.51 -6.39 -9.26
N LEU A 79 15.85 -6.80 -10.48
CA LEU A 79 14.89 -7.07 -11.55
C LEU A 79 13.89 -8.15 -11.14
N TYR A 80 14.37 -9.27 -10.59
CA TYR A 80 13.51 -10.33 -10.08
C TYR A 80 12.60 -9.82 -8.95
N LEU A 81 13.16 -9.09 -7.99
CA LEU A 81 12.43 -8.51 -6.87
C LEU A 81 11.31 -7.59 -7.37
N TYR A 82 11.64 -6.63 -8.23
CA TYR A 82 10.64 -5.69 -8.76
C TYR A 82 9.58 -6.37 -9.61
N TYR A 83 9.96 -7.39 -10.39
CA TYR A 83 8.97 -8.19 -11.12
C TYR A 83 7.98 -8.87 -10.16
N MET A 84 8.50 -9.51 -9.11
CA MET A 84 7.67 -10.18 -8.09
C MET A 84 6.77 -9.16 -7.38
N LEU A 85 7.32 -8.03 -6.92
CA LEU A 85 6.57 -6.97 -6.25
C LEU A 85 5.44 -6.43 -7.13
N GLY A 86 5.75 -6.10 -8.37
CA GLY A 86 4.78 -5.54 -9.31
C GLY A 86 3.67 -6.54 -9.65
N ARG A 87 4.02 -7.81 -9.85
CA ARG A 87 3.04 -8.87 -10.12
C ARG A 87 2.08 -9.09 -8.94
N GLU A 88 2.58 -9.12 -7.71
CA GLU A 88 1.74 -9.29 -6.52
C GLU A 88 0.87 -8.05 -6.25
N LEU A 89 1.39 -6.84 -6.49
CA LEU A 89 0.61 -5.61 -6.41
C LEU A 89 -0.49 -5.58 -7.48
N GLU A 90 -0.18 -5.94 -8.73
CA GLU A 90 -1.17 -6.04 -9.80
C GLU A 90 -2.25 -7.07 -9.49
N ARG A 91 -1.87 -8.23 -8.92
CA ARG A 91 -2.80 -9.27 -8.47
C ARG A 91 -3.76 -8.77 -7.39
N THR A 92 -3.27 -7.93 -6.47
CA THR A 92 -4.07 -7.44 -5.34
C THR A 92 -4.96 -6.27 -5.71
N TRP A 93 -4.46 -5.33 -6.50
CA TRP A 93 -5.18 -4.10 -6.86
C TRP A 93 -5.97 -4.23 -8.16
N GLY A 94 -5.61 -5.19 -9.01
CA GLY A 94 -6.05 -5.28 -10.39
C GLY A 94 -5.14 -4.47 -11.33
N ALA A 95 -5.11 -4.88 -12.61
CA ALA A 95 -4.23 -4.28 -13.62
C ALA A 95 -4.42 -2.76 -13.76
N PHE A 96 -5.67 -2.28 -13.78
CA PHE A 96 -5.94 -0.86 -13.96
C PHE A 96 -5.35 0.01 -12.84
N ARG A 97 -5.57 -0.36 -11.58
CA ARG A 97 -5.09 0.43 -10.44
C ARG A 97 -3.58 0.38 -10.33
N PHE A 98 -2.97 -0.77 -10.64
CA PHE A 98 -1.51 -0.88 -10.68
C PHE A 98 -0.91 0.00 -11.76
N ASN A 99 -1.47 -0.01 -12.97
CA ASN A 99 -1.05 0.86 -14.07
C ASN A 99 -1.18 2.34 -13.68
N LEU A 100 -2.31 2.71 -13.09
CA LEU A 100 -2.54 4.08 -12.66
C LEU A 100 -1.52 4.52 -11.59
N TYR A 101 -1.19 3.65 -10.63
CA TYR A 101 -0.15 3.90 -9.62
C TYR A 101 1.21 4.16 -10.27
N PHE A 102 1.59 3.29 -11.20
CA PHE A 102 2.90 3.35 -11.85
C PHE A 102 3.03 4.58 -12.76
N PHE A 103 2.04 4.82 -13.62
CA PHE A 103 2.06 5.97 -14.52
C PHE A 103 1.87 7.31 -13.80
N ALA A 104 1.08 7.36 -12.74
CA ALA A 104 1.00 8.53 -11.88
C ALA A 104 2.35 8.80 -11.19
N GLY A 105 3.04 7.76 -10.72
CA GLY A 105 4.38 7.88 -10.17
C GLY A 105 5.39 8.43 -11.17
N MET A 106 5.36 7.97 -12.43
CA MET A 106 6.18 8.53 -13.51
C MET A 106 5.88 10.01 -13.75
N LEU A 107 4.60 10.37 -13.87
CA LEU A 107 4.18 11.75 -14.07
C LEU A 107 4.64 12.65 -12.92
N PHE A 108 4.50 12.17 -11.70
CA PHE A 108 4.95 12.90 -10.52
C PHE A 108 6.47 13.06 -10.50
N HIS A 109 7.24 12.09 -10.98
CA HIS A 109 8.69 12.23 -11.14
C HIS A 109 9.07 13.30 -12.14
N VAL A 110 8.35 13.38 -13.27
CA VAL A 110 8.52 14.44 -14.24
C VAL A 110 8.23 15.80 -13.60
N ILE A 111 7.11 15.94 -12.90
CA ILE A 111 6.76 17.17 -12.18
C ILE A 111 7.84 17.53 -11.14
N ALA A 112 8.36 16.53 -10.42
CA ALA A 112 9.44 16.72 -9.45
C ALA A 112 10.72 17.26 -10.12
N ALA A 113 11.09 16.72 -11.29
CA ALA A 113 12.25 17.19 -12.04
C ALA A 113 12.10 18.65 -12.49
N PHE A 114 10.93 19.03 -13.02
CA PHE A 114 10.64 20.42 -13.36
C PHE A 114 10.65 21.34 -12.13
N ALA A 115 10.03 20.92 -11.03
CA ALA A 115 10.04 21.69 -9.79
C ALA A 115 11.48 21.90 -9.27
N ALA A 116 12.30 20.84 -9.26
CA ALA A 116 13.69 20.92 -8.87
C ALA A 116 14.48 21.89 -9.76
N TYR A 117 14.30 21.82 -11.06
CA TYR A 117 14.94 22.74 -12.01
C TYR A 117 14.56 24.20 -11.77
N PHE A 118 13.28 24.50 -11.58
CA PHE A 118 12.82 25.88 -11.32
C PHE A 118 13.26 26.42 -9.95
N ILE A 119 13.44 25.54 -8.95
CA ILE A 119 13.91 25.96 -7.62
C ILE A 119 15.42 26.15 -7.59
N THR A 120 16.18 25.24 -8.21
CA THR A 120 17.65 25.22 -8.11
C THR A 120 18.35 25.94 -9.27
N GLY A 121 17.65 26.16 -10.39
CA GLY A 121 18.23 26.71 -11.63
C GLY A 121 19.16 25.73 -12.38
N VAL A 122 19.32 24.50 -11.88
CA VAL A 122 20.22 23.50 -12.44
C VAL A 122 19.46 22.24 -12.80
N SER A 123 19.71 21.71 -14.00
CA SER A 123 19.15 20.43 -14.41
C SER A 123 19.96 19.29 -13.79
N PHE A 124 19.29 18.47 -12.98
CA PHE A 124 19.86 17.24 -12.43
C PHE A 124 19.05 16.04 -12.89
N PRO A 125 19.68 15.04 -13.52
CA PRO A 125 18.97 13.88 -14.03
C PRO A 125 18.41 13.02 -12.87
N LEU A 126 17.08 13.01 -12.72
CA LEU A 126 16.40 12.15 -11.76
C LEU A 126 16.21 10.77 -12.36
N GLY A 127 16.61 9.75 -11.61
CA GLY A 127 16.44 8.35 -11.95
C GLY A 127 15.13 7.73 -11.43
N THR A 128 14.96 6.44 -11.66
CA THR A 128 13.78 5.66 -11.23
C THR A 128 13.83 5.20 -9.78
N TRP A 129 14.89 5.55 -9.02
CA TRP A 129 15.17 5.03 -7.68
C TRP A 129 13.99 5.22 -6.71
N TYR A 130 13.52 6.45 -6.53
CA TYR A 130 12.42 6.77 -5.61
C TYR A 130 11.08 6.19 -6.08
N LEU A 131 10.86 6.05 -7.39
CA LEU A 131 9.68 5.39 -7.94
C LEU A 131 9.66 3.91 -7.51
N ASN A 132 10.78 3.22 -7.68
CA ASN A 132 10.92 1.82 -7.32
C ASN A 132 10.85 1.58 -5.81
N MET A 133 11.43 2.47 -5.00
CA MET A 133 11.29 2.44 -3.54
C MET A 133 9.83 2.63 -3.12
N SER A 134 9.09 3.57 -3.73
CA SER A 134 7.66 3.74 -3.43
C SER A 134 6.83 2.49 -3.76
N LEU A 135 7.21 1.74 -4.80
CA LEU A 135 6.60 0.46 -5.15
C LEU A 135 6.85 -0.59 -4.05
N PHE A 136 8.07 -0.64 -3.53
CA PHE A 136 8.41 -1.53 -2.40
C PHE A 136 7.63 -1.14 -1.13
N LEU A 137 7.52 0.15 -0.83
CA LEU A 137 6.74 0.64 0.31
C LEU A 137 5.27 0.25 0.20
N ALA A 138 4.68 0.36 -1.01
CA ALA A 138 3.31 -0.07 -1.28
C ALA A 138 3.13 -1.58 -1.03
N PHE A 139 4.09 -2.39 -1.48
CA PHE A 139 4.09 -3.82 -1.24
C PHE A 139 4.20 -4.17 0.25
N ALA A 140 5.15 -3.57 0.97
CA ALA A 140 5.34 -3.82 2.39
C ALA A 140 4.11 -3.44 3.23
N ALA A 141 3.36 -2.41 2.80
CA ALA A 141 2.11 -2.00 3.45
C ALA A 141 0.95 -3.00 3.23
N ILE A 142 0.94 -3.75 2.11
CA ILE A 142 -0.08 -4.75 1.78
C ILE A 142 0.28 -6.11 2.35
N TYR A 143 1.56 -6.50 2.27
CA TYR A 143 2.08 -7.79 2.68
C TYR A 143 3.11 -7.67 3.81
N PRO A 144 2.74 -7.15 5.01
CA PRO A 144 3.68 -6.81 6.08
C PRO A 144 4.43 -8.03 6.65
N ASP A 145 3.80 -9.19 6.63
CA ASP A 145 4.35 -10.43 7.21
C ASP A 145 5.06 -11.32 6.19
N MET A 146 5.11 -10.92 4.91
CA MET A 146 5.89 -11.64 3.91
C MET A 146 7.38 -11.59 4.26
N GLN A 147 8.06 -12.72 4.13
CA GLN A 147 9.47 -12.84 4.48
C GLN A 147 10.35 -12.80 3.23
N PHE A 148 11.36 -11.96 3.28
CA PHE A 148 12.46 -11.92 2.32
C PHE A 148 13.69 -12.55 2.95
N TYR A 149 14.36 -13.45 2.25
CA TYR A 149 15.61 -14.05 2.72
C TYR A 149 16.78 -13.20 2.26
N LEU A 150 17.28 -12.33 3.15
CA LEU A 150 18.50 -11.58 2.88
C LEU A 150 19.70 -12.54 2.84
N PHE A 151 20.49 -12.43 1.78
CA PHE A 151 21.64 -13.32 1.54
C PHE A 151 21.28 -14.81 1.63
N PHE A 152 20.02 -15.18 1.30
CA PHE A 152 19.46 -16.53 1.37
C PHE A 152 19.45 -17.20 2.76
N MET A 153 19.82 -16.47 3.81
CA MET A 153 19.96 -17.01 5.17
C MET A 153 19.05 -16.34 6.20
N ILE A 154 18.89 -15.02 6.14
CA ILE A 154 18.22 -14.25 7.18
C ILE A 154 16.80 -13.91 6.75
N PRO A 155 15.75 -14.52 7.37
CA PRO A 155 14.37 -14.18 7.05
C PRO A 155 14.00 -12.83 7.69
N VAL A 156 13.75 -11.81 6.86
CA VAL A 156 13.31 -10.48 7.30
C VAL A 156 11.91 -10.22 6.77
N LYS A 157 11.01 -9.81 7.64
CA LYS A 157 9.63 -9.47 7.24
C LYS A 157 9.61 -8.15 6.45
N ALA A 158 8.76 -8.10 5.43
CA ALA A 158 8.55 -6.93 4.56
C ALA A 158 8.30 -5.65 5.35
N LYS A 159 7.57 -5.72 6.47
CA LYS A 159 7.28 -4.55 7.32
C LYS A 159 8.54 -3.87 7.86
N TRP A 160 9.57 -4.65 8.25
CA TRP A 160 10.81 -4.07 8.77
C TRP A 160 11.61 -3.36 7.67
N LEU A 161 11.67 -3.97 6.49
CA LEU A 161 12.28 -3.34 5.32
C LEU A 161 11.49 -2.11 4.86
N GLY A 162 10.15 -2.15 4.92
CA GLY A 162 9.30 -0.98 4.64
C GLY A 162 9.51 0.16 5.64
N TRP A 163 9.76 -0.14 6.93
CA TRP A 163 10.13 0.89 7.90
C TRP A 163 11.48 1.52 7.58
N LEU A 164 12.48 0.71 7.21
CA LEU A 164 13.80 1.21 6.79
C LEU A 164 13.69 2.08 5.54
N ASP A 165 12.87 1.65 4.57
CA ASP A 165 12.58 2.40 3.35
C ASP A 165 11.93 3.76 3.67
N GLY A 166 10.90 3.76 4.51
CA GLY A 166 10.26 5.00 4.99
C GLY A 166 11.20 5.93 5.74
N LEU A 167 12.09 5.40 6.59
CA LEU A 167 13.13 6.18 7.27
C LEU A 167 14.15 6.76 6.28
N TYR A 168 14.51 6.01 5.24
CA TYR A 168 15.40 6.50 4.20
C TYR A 168 14.77 7.66 3.42
N PHE A 169 13.50 7.57 3.06
CA PHE A 169 12.77 8.69 2.47
C PHE A 169 12.79 9.93 3.37
N LEU A 170 12.50 9.75 4.66
CA LEU A 170 12.52 10.85 5.62
C LEU A 170 13.92 11.45 5.73
N TYR A 171 14.94 10.63 5.83
CA TYR A 171 16.34 11.06 5.87
C TYR A 171 16.71 11.89 4.64
N THR A 172 16.32 11.41 3.44
CA THR A 172 16.58 12.13 2.17
C THR A 172 15.90 13.52 2.17
N ILE A 173 14.67 13.61 2.67
CA ILE A 173 13.96 14.88 2.74
C ILE A 173 14.64 15.82 3.75
N VAL A 174 15.02 15.32 4.92
CA VAL A 174 15.67 16.11 5.95
C VAL A 174 17.04 16.65 5.51
N GLN A 175 17.81 15.87 4.74
CA GLN A 175 19.12 16.30 4.23
C GLN A 175 19.04 17.62 3.41
N ALA A 176 17.96 17.85 2.67
CA ALA A 176 17.79 19.08 1.90
C ALA A 176 17.69 20.35 2.76
N PHE A 177 17.36 20.21 4.04
CA PHE A 177 17.20 21.32 4.98
C PHE A 177 18.40 21.50 5.90
N LEU A 178 19.37 20.58 5.88
CA LEU A 178 20.55 20.68 6.74
C LEU A 178 21.61 21.61 6.12
N PRO A 179 22.12 22.60 6.86
CA PRO A 179 23.16 23.55 6.36
C PRO A 179 24.42 22.86 5.85
N ALA A 180 24.76 21.71 6.44
CA ALA A 180 25.94 20.93 6.06
C ALA A 180 25.90 20.46 4.58
N TYR A 181 24.71 20.34 3.99
CA TYR A 181 24.51 19.85 2.62
C TYR A 181 24.01 20.93 1.65
N GLY A 182 23.77 22.16 2.14
CA GLY A 182 23.11 23.24 1.38
C GLY A 182 24.00 24.01 0.40
N GLY A 183 25.31 23.71 0.28
CA GLY A 183 26.27 24.46 -0.54
C GLY A 183 26.57 23.86 -1.90
N GLY A 184 26.64 24.72 -2.94
CA GLY A 184 27.11 24.33 -4.28
C GLY A 184 26.28 23.25 -4.96
N ILE A 185 26.93 22.43 -5.81
CA ILE A 185 26.28 21.37 -6.57
C ILE A 185 25.67 20.25 -5.69
N PHE A 186 26.25 20.00 -4.52
CA PHE A 186 25.71 19.03 -3.59
C PHE A 186 24.36 19.47 -3.05
N GLY A 187 24.17 20.76 -2.76
CA GLY A 187 22.87 21.30 -2.36
C GLY A 187 21.78 21.05 -3.40
N VAL A 188 22.10 21.25 -4.69
CA VAL A 188 21.19 20.96 -5.79
C VAL A 188 20.80 19.48 -5.83
N ILE A 189 21.76 18.59 -5.65
CA ILE A 189 21.55 17.14 -5.65
C ILE A 189 20.61 16.75 -4.50
N TYR A 190 20.88 17.22 -3.27
CA TYR A 190 20.05 16.89 -2.11
C TYR A 190 18.64 17.46 -2.22
N GLN A 191 18.48 18.69 -2.71
CA GLN A 191 17.18 19.31 -2.94
C GLN A 191 16.38 18.56 -4.01
N SER A 192 16.99 18.21 -5.13
CA SER A 192 16.37 17.45 -6.21
C SER A 192 15.90 16.08 -5.74
N ASN A 193 16.74 15.37 -4.99
CA ASN A 193 16.41 14.07 -4.40
C ASN A 193 15.29 14.17 -3.37
N ALA A 194 15.29 15.21 -2.53
CA ALA A 194 14.23 15.43 -1.53
C ALA A 194 12.87 15.69 -2.18
N ILE A 195 12.83 16.48 -3.27
CA ILE A 195 11.60 16.72 -4.03
C ILE A 195 11.10 15.40 -4.65
N ALA A 196 11.98 14.61 -5.27
CA ALA A 196 11.63 13.32 -5.84
C ALA A 196 11.12 12.34 -4.76
N ALA A 197 11.76 12.29 -3.60
CA ALA A 197 11.36 11.49 -2.46
C ALA A 197 9.97 11.91 -1.93
N ALA A 198 9.76 13.21 -1.70
CA ALA A 198 8.48 13.74 -1.22
C ALA A 198 7.32 13.43 -2.16
N VAL A 199 7.54 13.58 -3.46
CA VAL A 199 6.52 13.32 -4.50
C VAL A 199 6.24 11.81 -4.61
N SER A 200 7.24 10.95 -4.43
CA SER A 200 7.07 9.49 -4.42
C SER A 200 6.25 9.01 -3.22
N ILE A 201 6.51 9.57 -2.03
CA ILE A 201 5.70 9.31 -0.84
C ILE A 201 4.27 9.82 -1.06
N LEU A 202 4.09 11.00 -1.64
CA LEU A 202 2.77 11.55 -1.94
C LEU A 202 1.98 10.62 -2.86
N ASN A 203 2.59 10.10 -3.93
CA ASN A 203 1.99 9.10 -4.80
C ASN A 203 1.54 7.87 -4.03
N PHE A 204 2.44 7.32 -3.19
CA PHE A 204 2.11 6.18 -2.34
C PHE A 204 0.92 6.48 -1.41
N VAL A 205 0.93 7.61 -0.70
CA VAL A 205 -0.12 7.99 0.25
C VAL A 205 -1.47 8.16 -0.46
N ILE A 206 -1.51 8.90 -1.58
CA ILE A 206 -2.74 9.10 -2.36
C ILE A 206 -3.34 7.75 -2.78
N PHE A 207 -2.49 6.86 -3.30
CA PHE A 207 -2.93 5.55 -3.77
C PHE A 207 -3.35 4.64 -2.63
N PHE A 208 -2.56 4.58 -1.57
CA PHE A 208 -2.83 3.75 -0.40
C PHE A 208 -4.14 4.16 0.30
N LEU A 209 -4.37 5.46 0.47
CA LEU A 209 -5.63 5.98 1.02
C LEU A 209 -6.81 5.74 0.06
N GLY A 210 -6.60 5.92 -1.24
CA GLY A 210 -7.62 5.71 -2.27
C GLY A 210 -8.01 4.24 -2.46
N SER A 211 -7.05 3.31 -2.31
CA SER A 211 -7.27 1.87 -2.45
C SER A 211 -7.90 1.23 -1.21
N ARG A 212 -7.68 1.80 -0.03
CA ARG A 212 -8.35 1.34 1.19
C ARG A 212 -9.80 1.79 1.22
N ASN A 213 -10.68 0.86 1.54
CA ASN A 213 -12.10 1.14 1.73
C ASN A 213 -12.27 1.95 3.02
N MET A 214 -12.03 3.29 2.94
CA MET A 214 -12.10 4.24 4.07
C MET A 214 -13.47 4.24 4.74
N HIS A 215 -14.51 3.65 4.10
CA HIS A 215 -15.81 3.42 4.73
C HIS A 215 -15.72 2.63 6.04
N ARG A 216 -14.74 1.70 6.19
CA ARG A 216 -14.53 0.97 7.45
C ARG A 216 -14.11 1.89 8.61
N PHE A 217 -13.45 3.00 8.34
CA PHE A 217 -12.99 3.98 9.33
C PHE A 217 -13.95 5.17 9.49
N SER A 218 -15.03 5.22 8.69
CA SER A 218 -16.04 6.26 8.81
C SER A 218 -16.62 6.27 10.24
N PRO A 219 -16.69 7.43 10.91
CA PRO A 219 -17.28 7.58 12.26
C PRO A 219 -18.69 6.99 12.34
N LYS A 220 -19.45 7.09 11.23
CA LYS A 220 -20.81 6.53 11.13
C LYS A 220 -20.82 5.00 11.23
N GLN A 221 -19.84 4.34 10.61
CA GLN A 221 -19.75 2.87 10.62
C GLN A 221 -19.19 2.35 11.95
N GLN A 222 -18.25 3.08 12.57
CA GLN A 222 -17.77 2.77 13.92
C GLN A 222 -18.89 2.91 14.96
N ARG A 223 -19.73 3.95 14.85
CA ARG A 223 -20.93 4.09 15.69
C ARG A 223 -21.89 2.93 15.48
N ARG A 224 -22.14 2.54 14.22
CA ARG A 224 -23.01 1.41 13.88
C ARG A 224 -22.46 0.08 14.41
N LYS A 225 -21.14 -0.13 14.31
CA LYS A 225 -20.47 -1.32 14.87
C LYS A 225 -20.55 -1.34 16.41
N ARG A 226 -20.34 -0.20 17.09
CA ARG A 226 -20.49 -0.08 18.55
C ARG A 226 -21.94 -0.33 18.98
N GLN A 227 -22.92 0.25 18.27
CA GLN A 227 -24.33 0.01 18.56
C GLN A 227 -24.72 -1.45 18.35
N PHE A 228 -24.21 -2.10 17.30
CA PHE A 228 -24.43 -3.52 17.06
C PHE A 228 -23.77 -4.38 18.16
N GLN A 229 -22.54 -4.08 18.55
CA GLN A 229 -21.87 -4.78 19.64
C GLN A 229 -22.58 -4.56 21.00
N GLN A 230 -23.14 -3.38 21.24
CA GLN A 230 -23.94 -3.11 22.44
C GLN A 230 -25.24 -3.92 22.44
N ARG A 231 -25.92 -4.02 21.29
CA ARG A 231 -27.14 -4.84 21.13
C ARG A 231 -26.87 -6.35 21.23
N MET A 232 -25.65 -6.79 20.88
CA MET A 232 -25.23 -8.19 20.94
C MET A 232 -24.56 -8.56 22.27
N ARG A 233 -24.38 -7.59 23.19
CA ARG A 233 -24.00 -7.93 24.58
C ARG A 233 -25.18 -8.60 25.22
N PRO A 234 -25.02 -9.82 25.80
CA PRO A 234 -26.05 -10.43 26.63
C PRO A 234 -26.33 -9.49 27.80
N GLU A 235 -27.52 -8.92 27.81
CA GLU A 235 -27.90 -7.87 28.77
C GLU A 235 -28.19 -8.39 30.16
N HIS A 236 -28.18 -9.70 30.38
CA HIS A 236 -28.58 -10.28 31.67
C HIS A 236 -27.49 -11.19 32.25
N HIS A 237 -26.69 -10.62 33.13
CA HIS A 237 -26.15 -11.40 34.23
C HIS A 237 -27.23 -11.38 35.33
N TYR A 238 -27.82 -12.53 35.65
CA TYR A 238 -28.69 -12.66 36.80
C TYR A 238 -27.89 -12.34 38.06
N ALA A 239 -28.60 -11.98 39.15
CA ALA A 239 -27.96 -11.56 40.41
C ALA A 239 -26.98 -12.60 41.00
N ASN A 240 -27.09 -13.87 40.58
CA ASN A 240 -26.19 -14.96 40.95
C ASN A 240 -24.98 -15.12 39.98
N GLY A 241 -24.81 -14.23 39.00
CA GLY A 241 -23.71 -14.31 38.00
C GLY A 241 -23.97 -15.25 36.82
N ALA A 242 -25.11 -15.93 36.77
CA ALA A 242 -25.47 -16.81 35.66
C ALA A 242 -25.75 -16.03 34.38
N ARG A 243 -25.38 -16.62 33.24
CA ARG A 243 -25.64 -16.07 31.91
C ARG A 243 -26.93 -16.54 31.30
N HIS A 244 -27.36 -17.74 31.68
CA HIS A 244 -28.55 -18.42 31.19
C HIS A 244 -29.47 -18.84 32.34
N ARG A 245 -30.77 -18.70 32.15
CA ARG A 245 -31.77 -19.12 33.13
C ARG A 245 -33.01 -19.63 32.41
N CYS A 246 -33.49 -20.80 32.79
CA CYS A 246 -34.73 -21.34 32.27
C CYS A 246 -35.93 -20.53 32.81
N ALA A 247 -36.81 -20.05 31.91
CA ALA A 247 -37.98 -19.27 32.27
C ALA A 247 -39.05 -20.09 33.05
N VAL A 248 -39.03 -21.42 32.95
CA VAL A 248 -40.02 -22.30 33.63
C VAL A 248 -39.52 -22.76 34.99
N CYS A 249 -38.32 -23.39 35.07
CA CYS A 249 -37.85 -23.98 36.31
C CYS A 249 -36.82 -23.11 37.06
N GLY A 250 -36.35 -22.02 36.46
CA GLY A 250 -35.39 -21.10 37.08
C GLY A 250 -33.96 -21.62 37.15
N ARG A 251 -33.67 -22.89 36.73
CA ARG A 251 -32.30 -23.45 36.73
C ARG A 251 -31.39 -22.64 35.82
N THR A 252 -30.14 -22.58 36.20
CA THR A 252 -29.08 -21.85 35.49
C THR A 252 -27.95 -22.81 35.10
N GLU A 253 -27.02 -22.37 34.26
CA GLU A 253 -25.82 -23.13 33.94
C GLU A 253 -24.89 -23.34 35.16
N LEU A 254 -25.09 -22.62 36.25
CA LEU A 254 -24.34 -22.80 37.50
C LEU A 254 -24.88 -23.95 38.32
N ASP A 255 -26.18 -24.30 38.16
CA ASP A 255 -26.82 -25.41 38.88
C ASP A 255 -26.44 -26.77 38.26
N ASP A 256 -26.28 -26.83 36.92
CA ASP A 256 -25.84 -27.98 36.19
C ASP A 256 -25.14 -27.54 34.91
N PRO A 257 -23.80 -27.74 34.80
CA PRO A 257 -23.01 -27.39 33.61
C PRO A 257 -23.39 -28.15 32.34
N ALA A 258 -24.12 -29.24 32.42
CA ALA A 258 -24.58 -30.05 31.29
C ALA A 258 -25.89 -29.52 30.67
N LEU A 259 -26.57 -28.56 31.30
CA LEU A 259 -27.81 -27.99 30.79
C LEU A 259 -27.57 -27.08 29.60
N GLU A 260 -28.20 -27.43 28.46
CA GLU A 260 -28.29 -26.55 27.33
C GLU A 260 -29.48 -25.63 27.42
N PHE A 261 -29.28 -24.35 27.12
CA PHE A 261 -30.31 -23.32 27.09
C PHE A 261 -30.52 -22.84 25.65
N ARG A 262 -31.80 -22.74 25.25
CA ARG A 262 -32.19 -22.26 23.91
C ARG A 262 -33.35 -21.30 23.99
N TYR A 263 -33.36 -20.31 23.08
CA TYR A 263 -34.49 -19.40 22.92
C TYR A 263 -35.62 -20.04 22.14
N CYS A 264 -36.86 -19.79 22.54
CA CYS A 264 -38.02 -20.19 21.76
C CYS A 264 -38.35 -19.14 20.69
N SER A 265 -38.37 -19.56 19.41
CA SER A 265 -38.70 -18.68 18.31
C SER A 265 -40.19 -18.32 18.18
N LYS A 266 -41.06 -19.02 18.92
CA LYS A 266 -42.51 -18.82 18.89
C LYS A 266 -43.01 -17.94 20.04
N CYS A 267 -42.19 -17.70 21.07
CA CYS A 267 -42.53 -16.82 22.17
C CYS A 267 -42.30 -15.36 21.81
N ASN A 268 -43.20 -14.47 22.19
CA ASN A 268 -43.02 -13.03 22.05
C ASN A 268 -42.12 -12.52 23.18
N GLY A 269 -40.81 -12.43 22.92
CA GLY A 269 -39.76 -12.01 23.85
C GLY A 269 -38.57 -12.95 23.86
N ASN A 270 -37.52 -12.56 24.62
CA ASN A 270 -36.27 -13.32 24.73
C ASN A 270 -36.31 -14.26 25.93
N TYR A 271 -37.12 -15.32 25.85
CA TYR A 271 -37.22 -16.32 26.90
C TYR A 271 -36.33 -17.51 26.59
N GLU A 272 -35.46 -17.85 27.55
CA GLU A 272 -34.58 -19.03 27.46
C GLU A 272 -35.22 -20.20 28.23
N TYR A 273 -35.08 -21.38 27.67
CA TYR A 273 -35.58 -22.62 28.22
C TYR A 273 -34.47 -23.68 28.24
N CYS A 274 -34.39 -24.47 29.32
CA CYS A 274 -33.51 -25.62 29.33
C CYS A 274 -34.06 -26.73 28.42
N GLN A 275 -33.22 -27.70 28.10
CA GLN A 275 -33.58 -28.81 27.22
C GLN A 275 -34.88 -29.53 27.63
N ASP A 276 -35.18 -29.66 28.93
CA ASP A 276 -36.38 -30.33 29.47
C ASP A 276 -37.65 -29.50 29.19
N HIS A 277 -37.55 -28.18 29.15
CA HIS A 277 -38.67 -27.26 29.03
C HIS A 277 -38.79 -26.62 27.63
N LEU A 278 -37.85 -26.85 26.75
CA LEU A 278 -37.87 -26.24 25.42
C LEU A 278 -39.08 -26.62 24.58
N PHE A 279 -39.57 -27.86 24.74
CA PHE A 279 -40.70 -28.38 23.99
C PHE A 279 -41.99 -28.51 24.80
N THR A 280 -41.92 -28.32 26.12
CA THR A 280 -43.07 -28.54 27.04
C THR A 280 -43.62 -27.25 27.63
N HIS A 281 -42.97 -26.07 27.35
CA HIS A 281 -43.44 -24.79 27.88
C HIS A 281 -44.64 -24.24 27.11
N ILE A 282 -45.46 -23.45 27.81
CA ILE A 282 -46.56 -22.67 27.20
C ILE A 282 -45.96 -21.44 26.53
N HIS A 283 -46.30 -21.23 25.27
CA HIS A 283 -45.79 -20.07 24.53
C HIS A 283 -46.34 -18.75 25.08
N VAL A 284 -45.48 -17.80 25.35
CA VAL A 284 -45.84 -16.43 25.72
C VAL A 284 -46.21 -15.69 24.43
N GLN A 285 -47.49 -15.18 24.42
CA GLN A 285 -48.01 -14.40 23.27
C GLN A 285 -47.75 -12.91 23.44
#